data_da6be5be022fb97de78350f25936c986
#
_entry.id   da6be5be022fb97de78350f25936c986
#
_cell.length_a   1.000
_cell.length_b   1.000
_cell.length_c   1.000
_cell.angle_alpha   90.00
_cell.angle_beta   90.00
_cell.angle_gamma   90.00
#
_symmetry.space_group_name_H-M   'P 1'
#
loop_
_entity.id
_entity.type
_entity.pdbx_description
1 polymer ?
#
loop_
_entity_poly.entity_id
_entity_poly.type
_entity_poly.pdbx_seq_one_letter_code
_entity_poly.pdbx_strand_id
1 'polypeptide(L)'
;SSTYDYDNMCYKSEKYQPKLYRELSVFFKKTISTSTIPRWQTVEPVIEKLDELISLSNPDGVYLKDSFLYNSGCFVGRKTEIMTIDDILSANQLVFLSGIGGIGKTELAKKYADKYREKYNTITFAIYEKDIKTLVNNEIMINNLEQDEKETDEEYFKRKLKILEKTAKEDDLIIIDNFDVEYDEKLESLFRCPAKFIITTRMDFRDYNYKQINVDKMADIEELLELFYSYNDEEYSETDEKYIEKLIEYTDRHTMTVELIAKYLRTTLEKPEKLYNKFLEKEGTSNTGQSGIKQRKDRKLRIESVNNHISTLFDISGLNNDEKEIMSSLSLFAGIRILQEEYEKIYGTDTADLYLRKLIKNGWIEYNEKNKKISLHQVIQDVVYKNLVPCAEKCPNIVAGMICYAAKKPENHSEKLIRRKILKIFMERLSGENISYARLCLAYGKDMQLDKALEICKKNESSEAYDIIQKIYRKKINNALVNGMAGSSDKNTVLNRLKEIKNMMEQVIRYCGKYRETVLNTDELLSYKKDDSYANAHETINSDINKYIAKEYIAAASEIQKDLEQNMYAFLIDKPDKDNARICELDEIYDTIEWMYREAVEAIPKTAYEISQKEEL
;
A
#
# COMPACT_ATOMS: atom_id res chain seq x y z
N SER A 1 -48.34 -18.59 -13.94
CA SER A 1 -47.34 -17.84 -13.17
C SER A 1 -47.03 -18.61 -11.90
N SER A 2 -45.89 -19.30 -11.89
CA SER A 2 -45.42 -19.96 -10.67
C SER A 2 -44.94 -18.85 -9.72
N THR A 3 -45.77 -18.48 -8.77
CA THR A 3 -45.32 -17.70 -7.61
C THR A 3 -44.39 -18.58 -6.81
N TYR A 4 -43.11 -18.27 -6.82
CA TYR A 4 -42.14 -18.88 -5.93
C TYR A 4 -42.53 -18.52 -4.49
N ASP A 5 -42.71 -19.52 -3.65
CA ASP A 5 -43.06 -19.36 -2.23
C ASP A 5 -41.80 -19.14 -1.41
N TYR A 6 -41.36 -17.89 -1.34
CA TYR A 6 -40.17 -17.48 -0.59
C TYR A 6 -40.28 -17.75 0.91
N ASP A 7 -41.53 -17.71 1.43
CA ASP A 7 -41.78 -17.88 2.83
C ASP A 7 -41.57 -19.35 3.26
N ASN A 8 -41.85 -20.29 2.35
CA ASN A 8 -41.55 -21.69 2.57
C ASN A 8 -40.03 -22.02 2.49
N MET A 9 -39.30 -21.32 1.66
CA MET A 9 -37.84 -21.44 1.57
C MET A 9 -37.12 -20.98 2.84
N CYS A 10 -37.67 -20.00 3.53
CA CYS A 10 -37.08 -19.40 4.73
C CYS A 10 -37.66 -19.92 6.05
N TYR A 11 -38.64 -20.83 6.01
CA TYR A 11 -39.43 -21.27 7.18
C TYR A 11 -38.60 -21.72 8.40
N LYS A 12 -37.49 -22.44 8.18
CA LYS A 12 -36.65 -22.90 9.29
C LYS A 12 -35.90 -21.74 9.96
N SER A 13 -35.51 -20.71 9.21
CA SER A 13 -34.81 -19.55 9.77
C SER A 13 -35.74 -18.61 10.54
N GLU A 14 -37.03 -18.51 10.18
CA GLU A 14 -38.02 -17.69 10.89
C GLU A 14 -38.15 -18.10 12.35
N LYS A 15 -38.21 -19.42 12.62
CA LYS A 15 -38.39 -19.97 13.96
C LYS A 15 -37.19 -19.81 14.87
N TYR A 16 -35.97 -19.95 14.32
CA TYR A 16 -34.73 -20.01 15.10
C TYR A 16 -33.89 -18.74 14.99
N GLN A 17 -34.00 -18.02 13.88
CA GLN A 17 -33.23 -16.81 13.59
C GLN A 17 -34.11 -15.78 12.82
N PRO A 18 -34.98 -15.04 13.50
CA PRO A 18 -35.93 -14.12 12.86
C PRO A 18 -35.27 -13.02 12.02
N LYS A 19 -34.06 -12.60 12.38
CA LYS A 19 -33.29 -11.60 11.61
C LYS A 19 -32.80 -12.19 10.28
N LEU A 20 -32.24 -13.40 10.31
CA LEU A 20 -31.82 -14.14 9.13
C LEU A 20 -32.99 -14.39 8.16
N TYR A 21 -34.14 -14.80 8.68
CA TYR A 21 -35.36 -14.99 7.90
C TYR A 21 -35.73 -13.73 7.09
N ARG A 22 -35.80 -12.58 7.76
CA ARG A 22 -36.12 -11.30 7.08
C ARG A 22 -35.14 -10.98 5.98
N GLU A 23 -33.86 -11.13 6.23
CA GLU A 23 -32.79 -10.80 5.27
C GLU A 23 -32.76 -11.79 4.09
N LEU A 24 -32.97 -13.09 4.32
CA LEU A 24 -33.14 -14.09 3.27
C LEU A 24 -34.36 -13.79 2.39
N SER A 25 -35.47 -13.42 2.98
CA SER A 25 -36.69 -13.06 2.26
C SER A 25 -36.44 -11.84 1.33
N VAL A 26 -35.73 -10.83 1.83
CA VAL A 26 -35.32 -9.64 1.03
C VAL A 26 -34.37 -10.04 -0.09
N PHE A 27 -33.39 -10.90 0.19
CA PHE A 27 -32.43 -11.39 -0.80
C PHE A 27 -33.12 -12.13 -1.92
N PHE A 28 -33.96 -13.12 -1.63
CA PHE A 28 -34.69 -13.88 -2.65
C PHE A 28 -35.64 -13.01 -3.46
N LYS A 29 -36.37 -12.08 -2.84
CA LYS A 29 -37.25 -11.12 -3.54
C LYS A 29 -36.48 -10.28 -4.56
N LYS A 30 -35.27 -9.83 -4.23
CA LYS A 30 -34.41 -9.07 -5.15
C LYS A 30 -33.75 -9.92 -6.22
N THR A 31 -33.45 -11.19 -5.94
CA THR A 31 -32.71 -12.07 -6.86
C THR A 31 -33.62 -12.71 -7.90
N ILE A 32 -34.82 -13.15 -7.50
CA ILE A 32 -35.71 -13.98 -8.34
C ILE A 32 -36.94 -13.20 -8.86
N SER A 33 -37.11 -11.94 -8.49
CA SER A 33 -38.23 -11.11 -8.96
C SER A 33 -38.32 -11.05 -10.47
N THR A 34 -39.51 -11.34 -11.02
CA THR A 34 -39.83 -11.20 -12.43
C THR A 34 -40.29 -9.79 -12.83
N SER A 35 -40.56 -8.92 -11.85
CA SER A 35 -40.98 -7.54 -12.07
C SER A 35 -39.77 -6.60 -12.25
N THR A 36 -40.02 -5.45 -12.87
CA THR A 36 -39.06 -4.36 -13.10
C THR A 36 -38.58 -3.65 -11.80
N ILE A 37 -38.99 -4.14 -10.65
CA ILE A 37 -38.53 -3.68 -9.34
C ILE A 37 -37.04 -4.06 -9.16
N PRO A 38 -36.22 -3.24 -8.50
CA PRO A 38 -34.76 -3.24 -8.63
C PRO A 38 -34.16 -4.62 -8.32
N ARG A 39 -33.80 -5.33 -9.40
CA ARG A 39 -32.85 -6.43 -9.32
C ARG A 39 -31.48 -5.88 -8.99
N TRP A 40 -30.64 -6.73 -8.45
CA TRP A 40 -29.22 -6.43 -8.37
C TRP A 40 -28.68 -6.07 -9.75
N GLN A 41 -28.10 -4.89 -9.90
CA GLN A 41 -27.58 -4.41 -11.18
C GLN A 41 -26.16 -4.95 -11.45
N THR A 42 -25.45 -5.29 -10.40
CA THR A 42 -24.08 -5.86 -10.42
C THR A 42 -23.99 -7.03 -9.45
N VAL A 43 -22.89 -7.78 -9.52
CA VAL A 43 -22.68 -8.99 -8.69
C VAL A 43 -22.17 -8.62 -7.28
N GLU A 44 -21.48 -7.50 -7.14
CA GLU A 44 -20.87 -7.06 -5.89
C GLU A 44 -21.88 -6.94 -4.74
N PRO A 45 -23.03 -6.24 -4.89
CA PRO A 45 -24.03 -6.17 -3.83
C PRO A 45 -24.69 -7.53 -3.50
N VAL A 46 -24.67 -8.48 -4.46
CA VAL A 46 -25.14 -9.86 -4.20
C VAL A 46 -24.14 -10.58 -3.30
N ILE A 47 -22.85 -10.47 -3.57
CA ILE A 47 -21.77 -11.06 -2.75
C ILE A 47 -21.80 -10.47 -1.35
N GLU A 48 -21.83 -9.14 -1.20
CA GLU A 48 -21.93 -8.47 0.10
C GLU A 48 -23.15 -8.94 0.90
N LYS A 49 -24.30 -9.08 0.23
CA LYS A 49 -25.51 -9.55 0.89
C LYS A 49 -25.45 -11.04 1.25
N LEU A 50 -24.79 -11.87 0.45
CA LEU A 50 -24.56 -13.27 0.80
C LEU A 50 -23.63 -13.39 2.01
N ASP A 51 -22.56 -12.60 2.09
CA ASP A 51 -21.66 -12.57 3.25
C ASP A 51 -22.39 -12.13 4.53
N GLU A 52 -23.28 -11.13 4.42
CA GLU A 52 -24.15 -10.72 5.54
C GLU A 52 -25.09 -11.86 5.98
N LEU A 53 -25.70 -12.58 5.02
CA LEU A 53 -26.59 -13.71 5.31
C LEU A 53 -25.84 -14.88 5.97
N ILE A 54 -24.64 -15.20 5.50
CA ILE A 54 -23.76 -16.21 6.10
C ILE A 54 -23.40 -15.80 7.53
N SER A 55 -23.04 -14.53 7.75
CA SER A 55 -22.78 -13.98 9.09
C SER A 55 -23.97 -14.10 10.03
N LEU A 56 -25.19 -13.83 9.53
CA LEU A 56 -26.43 -13.96 10.30
C LEU A 56 -26.82 -15.42 10.55
N SER A 57 -26.50 -16.34 9.64
CA SER A 57 -26.76 -17.78 9.81
C SER A 57 -25.88 -18.42 10.88
N ASN A 58 -24.70 -17.85 11.11
CA ASN A 58 -23.75 -18.29 12.12
C ASN A 58 -23.15 -17.06 12.84
N PRO A 59 -23.93 -16.36 13.69
CA PRO A 59 -23.51 -15.09 14.29
C PRO A 59 -22.23 -15.17 15.12
N ASP A 60 -21.91 -16.36 15.65
CA ASP A 60 -20.66 -16.66 16.36
C ASP A 60 -19.63 -17.34 15.43
N GLY A 61 -19.96 -17.49 14.15
CA GLY A 61 -19.15 -18.23 13.17
C GLY A 61 -17.90 -17.46 12.75
N VAL A 62 -16.77 -17.99 13.17
CA VAL A 62 -15.45 -17.57 12.70
C VAL A 62 -15.08 -18.51 11.56
N TYR A 63 -15.00 -18.00 10.33
CA TYR A 63 -14.66 -18.78 9.14
C TYR A 63 -13.73 -18.00 8.21
N LEU A 64 -12.95 -18.72 7.40
CA LEU A 64 -12.08 -18.12 6.38
C LEU A 64 -12.96 -17.52 5.27
N LYS A 65 -12.74 -16.24 4.94
CA LYS A 65 -13.49 -15.56 3.87
C LYS A 65 -12.92 -15.90 2.50
N ASP A 66 -13.84 -16.14 1.54
CA ASP A 66 -13.48 -16.21 0.14
C ASP A 66 -13.09 -14.81 -0.36
N SER A 67 -11.88 -14.67 -0.87
CA SER A 67 -11.38 -13.42 -1.45
C SER A 67 -10.99 -13.57 -2.92
N PHE A 68 -11.21 -14.75 -3.50
CA PHE A 68 -10.80 -15.08 -4.86
C PHE A 68 -11.84 -14.63 -5.88
N LEU A 69 -11.48 -13.58 -6.62
CA LEU A 69 -12.23 -13.14 -7.79
C LEU A 69 -11.32 -13.30 -9.02
N TYR A 70 -11.60 -14.32 -9.83
CA TYR A 70 -10.89 -14.53 -11.09
C TYR A 70 -11.74 -14.09 -12.28
N ASN A 71 -11.15 -13.25 -13.09
CA ASN A 71 -11.64 -12.96 -14.42
C ASN A 71 -10.54 -13.41 -15.36
N SER A 72 -10.75 -14.56 -15.99
CA SER A 72 -9.84 -15.02 -17.03
C SER A 72 -9.92 -14.06 -18.20
N GLY A 73 -8.94 -13.16 -18.30
CA GLY A 73 -8.58 -12.60 -19.59
C GLY A 73 -8.20 -13.75 -20.54
N CYS A 74 -7.16 -13.58 -21.28
CA CYS A 74 -6.70 -14.59 -22.21
C CYS A 74 -5.72 -15.55 -21.52
N PHE A 75 -6.17 -16.73 -21.15
CA PHE A 75 -5.29 -17.80 -20.64
C PHE A 75 -5.17 -18.91 -21.69
N VAL A 76 -3.97 -19.13 -22.18
CA VAL A 76 -3.69 -20.11 -23.24
C VAL A 76 -2.75 -21.20 -22.72
N GLY A 77 -2.96 -22.42 -23.17
CA GLY A 77 -2.07 -23.55 -22.91
C GLY A 77 -2.03 -24.04 -21.46
N ARG A 78 -0.87 -24.51 -21.04
CA ARG A 78 -0.54 -24.92 -19.65
C ARG A 78 -1.43 -26.03 -19.07
N LYS A 79 -2.04 -26.87 -19.90
CA LYS A 79 -2.97 -27.91 -19.45
C LYS A 79 -2.27 -28.93 -18.55
N THR A 80 -1.02 -29.28 -18.89
CA THR A 80 -0.21 -30.27 -18.16
C THR A 80 0.14 -29.73 -16.76
N GLU A 81 0.56 -28.49 -16.66
CA GLU A 81 0.90 -27.85 -15.37
C GLU A 81 -0.33 -27.78 -14.47
N ILE A 82 -1.51 -27.44 -15.01
CA ILE A 82 -2.77 -27.41 -14.23
C ILE A 82 -3.09 -28.80 -13.67
N MET A 83 -2.95 -29.85 -14.47
CA MET A 83 -3.18 -31.24 -14.02
C MET A 83 -2.15 -31.65 -12.96
N THR A 84 -0.88 -31.29 -13.15
CA THR A 84 0.19 -31.61 -12.21
C THR A 84 -0.04 -30.92 -10.86
N ILE A 85 -0.56 -29.66 -10.84
CA ILE A 85 -0.95 -28.98 -9.59
C ILE A 85 -2.02 -29.78 -8.88
N ASP A 86 -3.05 -30.25 -9.60
CA ASP A 86 -4.16 -31.03 -9.04
C ASP A 86 -3.67 -32.37 -8.45
N ASP A 87 -2.82 -33.09 -9.16
CA ASP A 87 -2.21 -34.33 -8.69
C ASP A 87 -1.39 -34.13 -7.41
N ILE A 88 -0.58 -33.07 -7.38
CA ILE A 88 0.22 -32.75 -6.19
C ILE A 88 -0.67 -32.40 -5.00
N LEU A 89 -1.65 -31.51 -5.17
CA LEU A 89 -2.53 -31.06 -4.08
C LEU A 89 -3.49 -32.17 -3.62
N SER A 90 -3.78 -33.15 -4.45
CA SER A 90 -4.54 -34.32 -4.03
C SER A 90 -3.78 -35.19 -3.01
N ALA A 91 -2.45 -35.25 -3.10
CA ALA A 91 -1.59 -36.05 -2.21
C ALA A 91 -0.82 -35.22 -1.18
N ASN A 92 -0.69 -33.92 -1.35
CA ASN A 92 0.09 -33.04 -0.51
C ASN A 92 -0.71 -31.79 -0.12
N GLN A 93 -0.27 -31.14 0.94
CA GLN A 93 -0.89 -29.89 1.42
C GLN A 93 -0.53 -28.67 0.56
N LEU A 94 0.67 -28.65 -0.03
CA LEU A 94 1.16 -27.47 -0.70
C LEU A 94 1.98 -27.78 -1.96
N VAL A 95 2.00 -26.81 -2.87
CA VAL A 95 2.84 -26.80 -4.06
C VAL A 95 3.43 -25.41 -4.32
N PHE A 96 4.73 -25.36 -4.61
CA PHE A 96 5.39 -24.15 -5.10
C PHE A 96 5.36 -24.09 -6.62
N LEU A 97 4.99 -22.94 -7.18
CA LEU A 97 5.13 -22.63 -8.60
C LEU A 97 6.32 -21.69 -8.77
N SER A 98 7.45 -22.20 -9.20
CA SER A 98 8.66 -21.41 -9.39
C SER A 98 8.91 -21.07 -10.85
N GLY A 99 9.50 -19.91 -11.11
CA GLY A 99 9.81 -19.45 -12.46
C GLY A 99 10.22 -17.98 -12.49
N ILE A 100 10.71 -17.49 -13.61
CA ILE A 100 11.06 -16.08 -13.78
C ILE A 100 9.82 -15.17 -13.68
N GLY A 101 10.03 -13.87 -13.42
CA GLY A 101 8.94 -12.88 -13.41
C GLY A 101 8.26 -12.79 -14.78
N GLY A 102 6.94 -12.68 -14.82
CA GLY A 102 6.18 -12.54 -16.07
C GLY A 102 5.98 -13.82 -16.88
N ILE A 103 6.41 -14.99 -16.40
CA ILE A 103 6.23 -16.28 -17.12
C ILE A 103 4.83 -16.89 -16.96
N GLY A 104 3.94 -16.25 -16.19
CA GLY A 104 2.57 -16.70 -16.04
C GLY A 104 2.26 -17.54 -14.79
N LYS A 105 3.11 -17.55 -13.75
CA LYS A 105 2.87 -18.32 -12.49
C LYS A 105 1.58 -17.93 -11.78
N THR A 106 1.37 -16.65 -11.61
CA THR A 106 0.16 -16.10 -10.95
C THR A 106 -1.10 -16.45 -11.73
N GLU A 107 -1.06 -16.31 -13.05
CA GLU A 107 -2.22 -16.66 -13.90
C GLU A 107 -2.47 -18.17 -13.93
N LEU A 108 -1.41 -19.00 -13.87
CA LEU A 108 -1.53 -20.45 -13.74
C LEU A 108 -2.20 -20.84 -12.41
N ALA A 109 -1.80 -20.24 -11.28
CA ALA A 109 -2.41 -20.48 -9.98
C ALA A 109 -3.89 -20.07 -9.96
N LYS A 110 -4.22 -18.90 -10.52
CA LYS A 110 -5.59 -18.43 -10.64
C LYS A 110 -6.43 -19.31 -11.55
N LYS A 111 -5.89 -19.73 -12.68
CA LYS A 111 -6.60 -20.63 -13.63
C LYS A 111 -6.87 -22.00 -13.04
N TYR A 112 -5.93 -22.53 -12.25
CA TYR A 112 -6.15 -23.73 -11.46
C TYR A 112 -7.33 -23.55 -10.49
N ALA A 113 -7.31 -22.50 -9.70
CA ALA A 113 -8.35 -22.19 -8.72
C ALA A 113 -9.73 -22.00 -9.37
N ASP A 114 -9.80 -21.33 -10.52
CA ASP A 114 -11.01 -21.17 -11.31
C ASP A 114 -11.54 -22.51 -11.83
N LYS A 115 -10.67 -23.30 -12.44
CA LYS A 115 -11.04 -24.60 -13.02
C LYS A 115 -11.54 -25.60 -11.98
N TYR A 116 -10.94 -25.61 -10.80
CA TYR A 116 -11.26 -26.54 -9.72
C TYR A 116 -12.02 -25.88 -8.56
N ARG A 117 -12.72 -24.75 -8.83
CA ARG A 117 -13.46 -23.96 -7.83
C ARG A 117 -14.39 -24.81 -6.97
N GLU A 118 -15.06 -25.79 -7.59
CA GLU A 118 -16.03 -26.67 -6.90
C GLU A 118 -15.39 -27.66 -5.92
N LYS A 119 -14.05 -27.90 -6.01
CA LYS A 119 -13.34 -28.74 -5.05
C LYS A 119 -13.08 -28.03 -3.71
N TYR A 120 -13.19 -26.69 -3.67
CA TYR A 120 -12.81 -25.89 -2.53
C TYR A 120 -14.01 -25.17 -1.93
N ASN A 121 -14.11 -25.22 -0.60
CA ASN A 121 -15.11 -24.49 0.16
C ASN A 121 -14.85 -22.97 0.09
N THR A 122 -13.62 -22.56 0.39
CA THR A 122 -13.15 -21.19 0.21
C THR A 122 -11.85 -21.12 -0.56
N ILE A 123 -11.65 -20.03 -1.33
CA ILE A 123 -10.38 -19.75 -1.98
C ILE A 123 -9.94 -18.34 -1.56
N THR A 124 -8.78 -18.25 -0.90
CA THR A 124 -8.17 -17.00 -0.49
C THR A 124 -6.98 -16.70 -1.38
N PHE A 125 -6.93 -15.48 -1.95
CA PHE A 125 -5.77 -14.99 -2.69
C PHE A 125 -5.08 -13.91 -1.88
N ALA A 126 -3.83 -14.16 -1.50
CA ALA A 126 -3.02 -13.30 -0.65
C ALA A 126 -1.69 -12.95 -1.33
N ILE A 127 -1.27 -11.69 -1.27
CA ILE A 127 -0.01 -11.24 -1.86
C ILE A 127 1.04 -11.14 -0.76
N TYR A 128 2.16 -11.84 -0.94
CA TYR A 128 3.30 -11.72 -0.04
C TYR A 128 4.08 -10.44 -0.32
N GLU A 129 4.18 -9.58 0.68
CA GLU A 129 4.86 -8.29 0.53
C GLU A 129 6.18 -8.21 1.30
N LYS A 130 6.18 -8.64 2.55
CA LYS A 130 7.32 -8.46 3.45
C LYS A 130 7.65 -9.68 4.29
N ASP A 131 6.65 -10.20 4.99
CA ASP A 131 6.74 -11.34 5.88
C ASP A 131 5.38 -12.02 6.04
N ILE A 132 5.40 -13.26 6.48
CA ILE A 132 4.19 -14.08 6.72
C ILE A 132 3.27 -13.43 7.78
N LYS A 133 3.81 -12.73 8.76
CA LYS A 133 3.00 -12.03 9.74
C LYS A 133 2.14 -10.95 9.08
N THR A 134 2.74 -10.14 8.22
CA THR A 134 2.03 -9.10 7.47
C THR A 134 0.97 -9.72 6.54
N LEU A 135 1.31 -10.81 5.85
CA LEU A 135 0.39 -11.54 4.99
C LEU A 135 -0.81 -12.07 5.78
N VAL A 136 -0.59 -12.76 6.89
CA VAL A 136 -1.68 -13.30 7.72
C VAL A 136 -2.53 -12.17 8.29
N ASN A 137 -1.93 -11.11 8.80
CA ASN A 137 -2.67 -10.01 9.44
C ASN A 137 -3.54 -9.24 8.43
N ASN A 138 -3.04 -8.99 7.23
CA ASN A 138 -3.64 -8.05 6.28
C ASN A 138 -4.37 -8.70 5.11
N GLU A 139 -3.91 -9.86 4.63
CA GLU A 139 -4.42 -10.47 3.39
C GLU A 139 -5.37 -11.65 3.63
N ILE A 140 -5.14 -12.44 4.69
CA ILE A 140 -6.01 -13.56 5.01
C ILE A 140 -7.18 -13.05 5.85
N MET A 141 -8.37 -12.99 5.28
CA MET A 141 -9.57 -12.47 5.95
C MET A 141 -10.31 -13.59 6.69
N ILE A 142 -10.57 -13.38 7.97
CA ILE A 142 -11.40 -14.25 8.80
C ILE A 142 -12.63 -13.45 9.25
N ASN A 143 -13.82 -14.02 9.10
CA ASN A 143 -15.06 -13.35 9.49
C ASN A 143 -15.09 -13.09 11.00
N ASN A 144 -15.62 -11.94 11.39
CA ASN A 144 -15.76 -11.50 12.79
C ASN A 144 -14.43 -11.47 13.57
N LEU A 145 -13.29 -11.33 12.88
CA LEU A 145 -11.98 -11.22 13.50
C LEU A 145 -11.28 -9.94 13.06
N GLU A 146 -11.17 -9.00 13.97
CA GLU A 146 -10.45 -7.75 13.80
C GLU A 146 -9.37 -7.61 14.88
N GLN A 147 -8.36 -6.77 14.59
CA GLN A 147 -7.33 -6.43 15.56
C GLN A 147 -7.87 -5.42 16.56
N ASP A 148 -7.73 -5.72 17.85
CA ASP A 148 -8.09 -4.80 18.91
C ASP A 148 -7.18 -3.55 18.92
N GLU A 149 -7.72 -2.40 19.32
CA GLU A 149 -6.95 -1.13 19.30
C GLU A 149 -5.68 -1.17 20.16
N LYS A 150 -5.68 -1.96 21.22
CA LYS A 150 -4.55 -2.12 22.16
C LYS A 150 -3.64 -3.31 21.82
N GLU A 151 -4.03 -4.12 20.84
CA GLU A 151 -3.32 -5.33 20.48
C GLU A 151 -2.16 -5.01 19.52
N THR A 152 -0.97 -5.51 19.82
CA THR A 152 0.17 -5.39 18.91
C THR A 152 0.01 -6.30 17.68
N ASP A 153 0.68 -5.97 16.57
CA ASP A 153 0.68 -6.79 15.35
C ASP A 153 1.15 -8.24 15.59
N GLU A 154 2.02 -8.45 16.58
CA GLU A 154 2.51 -9.79 16.95
C GLU A 154 1.49 -10.59 17.75
N GLU A 155 0.77 -9.95 18.67
CA GLU A 155 -0.30 -10.58 19.44
C GLU A 155 -1.48 -10.92 18.51
N TYR A 156 -1.87 -9.99 17.64
CA TYR A 156 -2.91 -10.23 16.63
C TYR A 156 -2.55 -11.38 15.69
N PHE A 157 -1.31 -11.43 15.20
CA PHE A 157 -0.82 -12.54 14.39
C PHE A 157 -0.96 -13.88 15.09
N LYS A 158 -0.50 -13.97 16.34
CA LYS A 158 -0.59 -15.22 17.12
C LYS A 158 -2.03 -15.66 17.37
N ARG A 159 -2.92 -14.70 17.69
CA ARG A 159 -4.34 -14.96 17.89
C ARG A 159 -5.00 -15.40 16.59
N LYS A 160 -4.75 -14.68 15.50
CA LYS A 160 -5.33 -14.96 14.19
C LYS A 160 -4.86 -16.31 13.64
N LEU A 161 -3.59 -16.64 13.81
CA LEU A 161 -3.03 -17.94 13.39
C LEU A 161 -3.70 -19.10 14.15
N LYS A 162 -3.87 -19.01 15.47
CA LYS A 162 -4.59 -20.03 16.27
C LYS A 162 -6.06 -20.21 15.83
N ILE A 163 -6.69 -19.13 15.42
CA ILE A 163 -8.06 -19.19 14.90
C ILE A 163 -8.06 -19.83 13.51
N LEU A 164 -7.14 -19.46 12.64
CA LEU A 164 -6.98 -20.04 11.30
C LEU A 164 -6.71 -21.56 11.37
N GLU A 165 -5.85 -22.02 12.28
CA GLU A 165 -5.59 -23.44 12.52
C GLU A 165 -6.85 -24.24 12.90
N LYS A 166 -7.85 -23.59 13.53
CA LYS A 166 -9.10 -24.22 13.96
C LYS A 166 -10.22 -24.11 12.96
N THR A 167 -10.25 -23.04 12.16
CA THR A 167 -11.37 -22.71 11.27
C THR A 167 -11.16 -23.14 9.84
N ALA A 168 -9.91 -23.14 9.36
CA ALA A 168 -9.59 -23.61 8.04
C ALA A 168 -9.75 -25.13 7.94
N LYS A 169 -10.11 -25.60 6.75
CA LYS A 169 -10.36 -27.00 6.44
C LYS A 169 -9.48 -27.49 5.29
N GLU A 170 -9.41 -28.80 5.09
CA GLU A 170 -8.64 -29.40 3.99
C GLU A 170 -9.20 -29.05 2.59
N ASP A 171 -10.46 -28.66 2.52
CA ASP A 171 -11.14 -28.17 1.32
C ASP A 171 -11.11 -26.64 1.18
N ASP A 172 -10.28 -25.94 1.93
CA ASP A 172 -9.95 -24.53 1.70
C ASP A 172 -8.61 -24.41 0.95
N LEU A 173 -8.54 -23.45 0.03
CA LEU A 173 -7.33 -23.14 -0.75
C LEU A 173 -6.82 -21.74 -0.44
N ILE A 174 -5.55 -21.62 -0.09
CA ILE A 174 -4.86 -20.35 0.09
C ILE A 174 -3.78 -20.23 -1.00
N ILE A 175 -3.92 -19.22 -1.85
CA ILE A 175 -2.92 -18.88 -2.86
C ILE A 175 -2.07 -17.75 -2.32
N ILE A 176 -0.77 -17.96 -2.17
CA ILE A 176 0.21 -16.95 -1.77
C ILE A 176 1.01 -16.54 -3.01
N ASP A 177 0.82 -15.32 -3.46
CA ASP A 177 1.49 -14.80 -4.66
C ASP A 177 2.73 -13.99 -4.30
N ASN A 178 3.80 -14.09 -5.12
CA ASN A 178 5.05 -13.33 -4.98
C ASN A 178 5.88 -13.65 -3.72
N PHE A 179 5.95 -14.90 -3.29
CA PHE A 179 6.83 -15.33 -2.19
C PHE A 179 8.29 -15.40 -2.67
N ASP A 180 8.92 -14.25 -2.88
CA ASP A 180 10.24 -14.11 -3.51
C ASP A 180 11.39 -13.94 -2.49
N VAL A 181 11.32 -14.65 -1.35
CA VAL A 181 12.33 -14.68 -0.29
C VAL A 181 12.91 -16.08 -0.13
N GLU A 182 14.17 -16.20 0.27
CA GLU A 182 14.80 -17.52 0.50
C GLU A 182 14.22 -18.24 1.71
N TYR A 183 13.82 -17.49 2.73
CA TYR A 183 13.28 -18.05 3.98
C TYR A 183 12.40 -17.03 4.72
N ASP A 184 11.33 -17.53 5.33
CA ASP A 184 10.53 -16.81 6.32
C ASP A 184 10.25 -17.75 7.49
N GLU A 185 10.75 -17.43 8.68
CA GLU A 185 10.67 -18.27 9.88
C GLU A 185 9.24 -18.60 10.33
N LYS A 186 8.26 -17.79 9.90
CA LYS A 186 6.83 -17.96 10.23
C LYS A 186 6.05 -18.77 9.21
N LEU A 187 6.67 -19.16 8.09
CA LEU A 187 6.03 -19.95 7.05
C LEU A 187 5.55 -21.31 7.56
N GLU A 188 6.40 -22.01 8.31
CA GLU A 188 6.08 -23.28 8.94
C GLU A 188 4.89 -23.19 9.90
N SER A 189 4.76 -22.05 10.58
CA SER A 189 3.63 -21.81 11.47
C SER A 189 2.31 -21.67 10.70
N LEU A 190 2.34 -21.09 9.50
CA LEU A 190 1.16 -20.98 8.63
C LEU A 190 0.73 -22.37 8.10
N PHE A 191 1.67 -23.26 7.80
CA PHE A 191 1.39 -24.60 7.29
C PHE A 191 0.79 -25.57 8.33
N ARG A 192 0.68 -25.19 9.59
CA ARG A 192 -0.11 -25.92 10.60
C ARG A 192 -1.62 -25.82 10.34
N CYS A 193 -2.04 -24.81 9.60
CA CYS A 193 -3.40 -24.69 9.10
C CYS A 193 -3.69 -25.83 8.12
N PRO A 194 -4.82 -26.53 8.20
CA PRO A 194 -5.13 -27.70 7.36
C PRO A 194 -5.44 -27.36 5.89
N ALA A 195 -5.59 -26.09 5.53
CA ALA A 195 -5.85 -25.65 4.17
C ALA A 195 -4.80 -26.11 3.16
N LYS A 196 -5.16 -26.19 1.88
CA LYS A 196 -4.23 -26.39 0.77
C LYS A 196 -3.57 -25.08 0.38
N PHE A 197 -2.31 -25.15 -0.10
CA PHE A 197 -1.55 -23.97 -0.47
C PHE A 197 -0.98 -24.06 -1.89
N ILE A 198 -1.13 -22.99 -2.67
CA ILE A 198 -0.35 -22.74 -3.89
C ILE A 198 0.50 -21.49 -3.63
N ILE A 199 1.82 -21.62 -3.81
CA ILE A 199 2.74 -20.50 -3.54
C ILE A 199 3.51 -20.19 -4.81
N THR A 200 3.35 -18.97 -5.35
CA THR A 200 4.14 -18.52 -6.49
C THR A 200 5.43 -17.86 -6.03
N THR A 201 6.53 -18.16 -6.68
CA THR A 201 7.85 -17.65 -6.28
C THR A 201 8.81 -17.54 -7.47
N ARG A 202 9.82 -16.70 -7.33
CA ARG A 202 11.00 -16.68 -8.20
C ARG A 202 12.17 -17.48 -7.63
N MET A 203 12.02 -18.02 -6.42
CA MET A 203 13.06 -18.79 -5.73
C MET A 203 12.95 -20.28 -6.02
N ASP A 204 13.97 -21.03 -5.65
CA ASP A 204 14.01 -22.49 -5.74
C ASP A 204 13.90 -23.08 -4.33
N PHE A 205 12.83 -23.84 -4.07
CA PHE A 205 12.53 -24.45 -2.78
C PHE A 205 12.72 -25.97 -2.77
N ARG A 206 13.33 -26.57 -3.80
CA ARG A 206 13.56 -28.02 -3.88
C ARG A 206 14.44 -28.52 -2.74
N ASP A 207 15.38 -27.72 -2.28
CA ASP A 207 16.28 -28.07 -1.18
C ASP A 207 15.56 -28.16 0.18
N TYR A 208 14.35 -27.59 0.29
CA TYR A 208 13.50 -27.65 1.49
C TYR A 208 12.50 -28.81 1.50
N ASN A 209 12.65 -29.75 0.57
CA ASN A 209 11.78 -30.93 0.44
C ASN A 209 10.30 -30.64 0.12
N TYR A 210 9.99 -29.44 -0.38
CA TYR A 210 8.65 -29.09 -0.85
C TYR A 210 8.41 -29.53 -2.29
N LYS A 211 7.15 -29.88 -2.62
CA LYS A 211 6.76 -30.13 -4.01
C LYS A 211 6.78 -28.83 -4.80
N GLN A 212 7.48 -28.82 -5.91
CA GLN A 212 7.68 -27.65 -6.74
C GLN A 212 7.48 -27.99 -8.22
N ILE A 213 6.73 -27.14 -8.91
CA ILE A 213 6.60 -27.12 -10.37
C ILE A 213 7.42 -25.94 -10.90
N ASN A 214 8.33 -26.22 -11.81
CA ASN A 214 9.05 -25.16 -12.50
C ASN A 214 8.23 -24.71 -13.71
N VAL A 215 7.67 -23.50 -13.63
CA VAL A 215 6.93 -22.88 -14.73
C VAL A 215 7.95 -22.22 -15.64
N ASP A 216 8.19 -22.88 -16.80
CA ASP A 216 9.14 -22.42 -17.81
C ASP A 216 8.40 -21.79 -19.01
N LYS A 217 9.16 -21.39 -20.03
CA LYS A 217 8.63 -20.90 -21.30
C LYS A 217 7.68 -21.92 -21.95
N MET A 218 6.69 -21.43 -22.66
CA MET A 218 5.79 -22.30 -23.42
C MET A 218 6.56 -22.96 -24.57
N ALA A 219 6.39 -24.27 -24.69
CA ALA A 219 7.10 -25.04 -25.70
C ALA A 219 6.47 -24.86 -27.09
N ASP A 220 5.15 -24.74 -27.16
CA ASP A 220 4.41 -24.62 -28.39
C ASP A 220 4.31 -23.19 -28.87
N ILE A 221 4.77 -22.90 -30.07
CA ILE A 221 4.70 -21.59 -30.70
C ILE A 221 3.26 -21.21 -31.05
N GLU A 222 2.42 -22.18 -31.39
CA GLU A 222 1.03 -21.95 -31.72
C GLU A 222 0.25 -21.42 -30.51
N GLU A 223 0.51 -21.96 -29.31
CA GLU A 223 -0.07 -21.39 -28.07
C GLU A 223 0.38 -19.97 -27.81
N LEU A 224 1.62 -19.59 -28.18
CA LEU A 224 2.11 -18.22 -28.04
C LEU A 224 1.54 -17.27 -29.11
N LEU A 225 1.29 -17.78 -30.31
CA LEU A 225 0.56 -17.04 -31.33
C LEU A 225 -0.90 -16.82 -30.91
N GLU A 226 -1.56 -17.85 -30.38
CA GLU A 226 -2.90 -17.72 -29.81
C GLU A 226 -2.91 -16.65 -28.69
N LEU A 227 -1.90 -16.65 -27.80
CA LEU A 227 -1.74 -15.62 -26.78
C LEU A 227 -1.54 -14.23 -27.41
N PHE A 228 -0.70 -14.08 -28.43
CA PHE A 228 -0.48 -12.84 -29.15
C PHE A 228 -1.79 -12.31 -29.73
N TYR A 229 -2.53 -13.13 -30.51
CA TYR A 229 -3.77 -12.72 -31.14
C TYR A 229 -4.92 -12.49 -30.15
N SER A 230 -4.84 -13.04 -28.96
CA SER A 230 -5.79 -12.72 -27.90
C SER A 230 -5.70 -11.27 -27.38
N TYR A 231 -4.55 -10.61 -27.59
CA TYR A 231 -4.31 -9.20 -27.24
C TYR A 231 -4.24 -8.28 -28.46
N ASN A 232 -4.16 -8.85 -29.66
CA ASN A 232 -4.05 -8.09 -30.92
C ASN A 232 -4.95 -8.74 -31.98
N ASP A 233 -6.03 -8.08 -32.29
CA ASP A 233 -7.06 -8.49 -33.24
C ASP A 233 -6.85 -7.96 -34.67
N GLU A 234 -5.68 -7.37 -34.95
CA GLU A 234 -5.31 -6.91 -36.29
C GLU A 234 -5.00 -8.09 -37.23
N GLU A 235 -5.35 -7.93 -38.51
CA GLU A 235 -4.98 -8.88 -39.55
C GLU A 235 -3.57 -8.58 -40.08
N TYR A 236 -2.73 -9.60 -40.15
CA TYR A 236 -1.34 -9.50 -40.61
C TYR A 236 -1.14 -10.28 -41.92
N SER A 237 -0.22 -9.80 -42.75
CA SER A 237 0.23 -10.55 -43.93
C SER A 237 1.08 -11.75 -43.52
N GLU A 238 1.20 -12.78 -44.38
CA GLU A 238 2.11 -13.91 -44.13
C GLU A 238 3.56 -13.48 -43.82
N THR A 239 4.01 -12.35 -44.36
CA THR A 239 5.34 -11.81 -44.07
C THR A 239 5.39 -11.23 -42.67
N ASP A 240 4.37 -10.50 -42.26
CA ASP A 240 4.28 -9.91 -40.92
C ASP A 240 4.16 -11.01 -39.84
N GLU A 241 3.39 -12.07 -40.11
CA GLU A 241 3.28 -13.24 -39.20
C GLU A 241 4.64 -13.88 -38.94
N LYS A 242 5.47 -14.06 -39.97
CA LYS A 242 6.84 -14.58 -39.82
C LYS A 242 7.72 -13.66 -38.94
N TYR A 243 7.49 -12.36 -38.95
CA TYR A 243 8.21 -11.45 -38.06
C TYR A 243 7.64 -11.47 -36.66
N ILE A 244 6.34 -11.72 -36.47
CA ILE A 244 5.72 -11.96 -35.15
C ILE A 244 6.33 -13.22 -34.52
N GLU A 245 6.42 -14.33 -35.29
CA GLU A 245 7.10 -15.55 -34.81
C GLU A 245 8.56 -15.28 -34.41
N LYS A 246 9.31 -14.53 -35.23
CA LYS A 246 10.69 -14.14 -34.91
C LYS A 246 10.77 -13.29 -33.64
N LEU A 247 9.83 -12.38 -33.40
CA LEU A 247 9.76 -11.57 -32.19
C LEU A 247 9.51 -12.45 -30.96
N ILE A 248 8.59 -13.42 -31.06
CA ILE A 248 8.29 -14.39 -30.01
C ILE A 248 9.53 -15.21 -29.66
N GLU A 249 10.21 -15.76 -30.68
CA GLU A 249 11.44 -16.53 -30.49
C GLU A 249 12.58 -15.68 -29.92
N TYR A 250 12.76 -14.46 -30.43
CA TYR A 250 13.80 -13.54 -29.97
C TYR A 250 13.64 -13.18 -28.50
N THR A 251 12.39 -13.07 -28.02
CA THR A 251 12.09 -12.78 -26.62
C THR A 251 12.06 -14.03 -25.73
N ASP A 252 12.70 -15.12 -26.16
CA ASP A 252 12.80 -16.41 -25.47
C ASP A 252 11.42 -16.98 -25.06
N ARG A 253 10.39 -16.72 -25.87
CA ARG A 253 9.00 -17.17 -25.65
C ARG A 253 8.44 -16.75 -24.29
N HIS A 254 8.84 -15.56 -23.81
CA HIS A 254 8.42 -15.02 -22.53
C HIS A 254 7.01 -14.44 -22.63
N THR A 255 6.03 -15.06 -21.96
CA THR A 255 4.60 -14.80 -22.13
C THR A 255 4.22 -13.33 -21.95
N MET A 256 4.73 -12.67 -20.91
CA MET A 256 4.45 -11.24 -20.70
C MET A 256 5.05 -10.37 -21.80
N THR A 257 6.23 -10.71 -22.31
CA THR A 257 6.84 -9.92 -23.39
C THR A 257 6.03 -10.09 -24.69
N VAL A 258 5.51 -11.28 -24.97
CA VAL A 258 4.60 -11.54 -26.10
C VAL A 258 3.33 -10.69 -25.97
N GLU A 259 2.71 -10.65 -24.79
CA GLU A 259 1.55 -9.78 -24.51
C GLU A 259 1.86 -8.30 -24.78
N LEU A 260 3.01 -7.82 -24.27
CA LEU A 260 3.42 -6.42 -24.46
C LEU A 260 3.70 -6.09 -25.93
N ILE A 261 4.33 -7.00 -26.68
CA ILE A 261 4.54 -6.86 -28.13
C ILE A 261 3.20 -6.77 -28.87
N ALA A 262 2.27 -7.67 -28.54
CA ALA A 262 0.94 -7.67 -29.14
C ALA A 262 0.21 -6.33 -28.93
N LYS A 263 0.17 -5.87 -27.68
CA LYS A 263 -0.45 -4.57 -27.33
C LYS A 263 0.28 -3.38 -27.97
N TYR A 264 1.61 -3.41 -28.03
CA TYR A 264 2.40 -2.37 -28.67
C TYR A 264 2.07 -2.28 -30.18
N LEU A 265 2.11 -3.39 -30.92
CA LEU A 265 1.85 -3.42 -32.36
C LEU A 265 0.41 -2.97 -32.66
N ARG A 266 -0.57 -3.43 -31.88
CA ARG A 266 -1.98 -3.01 -31.99
C ARG A 266 -2.14 -1.49 -31.79
N THR A 267 -1.41 -0.91 -30.83
CA THR A 267 -1.58 0.51 -30.49
C THR A 267 -0.85 1.43 -31.43
N THR A 268 0.36 1.04 -31.86
CA THR A 268 1.21 1.88 -32.72
C THR A 268 0.96 1.66 -34.20
N LEU A 269 0.33 0.56 -34.58
CA LEU A 269 0.19 0.10 -35.96
C LEU A 269 1.55 0.00 -36.71
N GLU A 270 2.61 -0.21 -35.93
CA GLU A 270 3.96 -0.39 -36.50
C GLU A 270 4.10 -1.78 -37.11
N LYS A 271 4.83 -1.92 -38.22
CA LYS A 271 5.09 -3.22 -38.83
C LYS A 271 5.95 -4.09 -37.93
N PRO A 272 5.62 -5.40 -37.78
CA PRO A 272 6.40 -6.35 -36.96
C PRO A 272 7.88 -6.41 -37.35
N GLU A 273 8.20 -6.32 -38.66
CA GLU A 273 9.57 -6.27 -39.17
C GLU A 273 10.36 -5.10 -38.56
N LYS A 274 9.77 -3.91 -38.51
CA LYS A 274 10.44 -2.72 -38.00
C LYS A 274 10.74 -2.85 -36.51
N LEU A 275 9.81 -3.40 -35.74
CA LEU A 275 10.00 -3.66 -34.32
C LEU A 275 11.10 -4.69 -34.11
N TYR A 276 11.13 -5.79 -34.90
CA TYR A 276 12.18 -6.80 -34.84
C TYR A 276 13.57 -6.22 -35.07
N ASN A 277 13.72 -5.37 -36.10
CA ASN A 277 14.98 -4.70 -36.40
C ASN A 277 15.43 -3.77 -35.24
N LYS A 278 14.51 -3.06 -34.58
CA LYS A 278 14.82 -2.24 -33.40
C LYS A 278 15.38 -3.08 -32.23
N PHE A 279 14.85 -4.28 -32.02
CA PHE A 279 15.40 -5.19 -31.00
C PHE A 279 16.83 -5.60 -31.34
N LEU A 280 17.11 -5.94 -32.61
CA LEU A 280 18.45 -6.34 -33.07
C LEU A 280 19.48 -5.18 -32.94
N GLU A 281 19.11 -3.95 -33.30
CA GLU A 281 19.97 -2.77 -33.19
C GLU A 281 20.40 -2.50 -31.74
N LYS A 282 19.51 -2.62 -30.77
CA LYS A 282 19.83 -2.40 -29.35
C LYS A 282 20.73 -3.49 -28.76
N GLU A 283 20.60 -4.73 -29.19
CA GLU A 283 21.48 -5.82 -28.73
C GLU A 283 22.92 -5.65 -29.24
N GLY A 284 23.09 -5.16 -30.46
CA GLY A 284 24.42 -4.85 -31.04
C GLY A 284 25.24 -3.82 -30.24
N THR A 285 24.57 -3.01 -29.40
CA THR A 285 25.25 -2.01 -28.54
C THR A 285 25.56 -2.54 -27.13
N SER A 286 25.11 -3.75 -26.75
CA SER A 286 25.19 -4.28 -25.38
C SER A 286 26.20 -5.43 -25.20
N ASN A 287 26.87 -5.91 -26.25
CA ASN A 287 27.76 -7.06 -26.18
C ASN A 287 29.12 -6.76 -25.54
N THR A 288 29.21 -7.00 -24.22
CA THR A 288 30.49 -7.35 -23.57
C THR A 288 30.31 -8.71 -22.89
N GLY A 289 30.97 -9.74 -23.47
CA GLY A 289 30.83 -11.14 -23.15
C GLY A 289 31.25 -11.55 -21.74
N GLN A 290 30.75 -12.68 -21.31
CA GLN A 290 31.54 -13.77 -20.74
C GLN A 290 30.67 -14.98 -20.41
N SER A 291 31.10 -16.13 -20.90
CA SER A 291 30.58 -17.48 -20.67
C SER A 291 31.11 -18.09 -19.36
N GLY A 292 30.25 -18.84 -18.65
CA GLY A 292 30.68 -19.89 -17.73
C GLY A 292 30.10 -19.84 -16.31
N ILE A 293 29.28 -20.84 -15.99
CA ILE A 293 28.78 -21.48 -14.76
C ILE A 293 27.24 -21.56 -14.75
N LYS A 294 26.72 -22.81 -14.97
CA LYS A 294 25.51 -23.03 -15.78
C LYS A 294 24.12 -22.96 -15.15
N GLN A 295 23.82 -22.93 -13.88
CA GLN A 295 22.41 -22.95 -13.43
C GLN A 295 21.89 -21.70 -12.72
N ARG A 296 22.63 -21.11 -11.80
CA ARG A 296 22.25 -19.81 -11.19
C ARG A 296 22.51 -18.63 -12.12
N LYS A 297 23.53 -18.74 -12.99
CA LYS A 297 23.82 -17.72 -14.00
C LYS A 297 22.75 -17.68 -15.10
N ASP A 298 22.24 -18.84 -15.56
CA ASP A 298 21.24 -18.88 -16.63
C ASP A 298 19.95 -18.15 -16.24
N ARG A 299 19.50 -18.30 -14.99
CA ARG A 299 18.30 -17.62 -14.51
C ARG A 299 18.51 -16.11 -14.37
N LYS A 300 19.65 -15.67 -13.87
CA LYS A 300 20.00 -14.23 -13.76
C LYS A 300 20.13 -13.60 -15.14
N LEU A 301 20.78 -14.27 -16.08
CA LEU A 301 20.91 -13.83 -17.47
C LEU A 301 19.54 -13.74 -18.18
N ARG A 302 18.63 -14.70 -17.96
CA ARG A 302 17.26 -14.65 -18.49
C ARG A 302 16.47 -13.47 -17.92
N ILE A 303 16.55 -13.20 -16.62
CA ILE A 303 15.89 -12.05 -15.99
C ILE A 303 16.45 -10.74 -16.57
N GLU A 304 17.76 -10.63 -16.76
CA GLU A 304 18.39 -9.47 -17.38
C GLU A 304 17.95 -9.30 -18.84
N SER A 305 17.84 -10.37 -19.61
CA SER A 305 17.34 -10.36 -20.99
C SER A 305 15.88 -9.89 -21.06
N VAL A 306 14.98 -10.45 -20.24
CA VAL A 306 13.58 -10.03 -20.19
C VAL A 306 13.46 -8.56 -19.80
N ASN A 307 14.20 -8.11 -18.81
CA ASN A 307 14.20 -6.70 -18.39
C ASN A 307 14.69 -5.77 -19.51
N ASN A 308 15.68 -6.21 -20.29
CA ASN A 308 16.18 -5.45 -21.44
C ASN A 308 15.15 -5.37 -22.55
N HIS A 309 14.44 -6.46 -22.86
CA HIS A 309 13.35 -6.47 -23.85
C HIS A 309 12.21 -5.53 -23.42
N ILE A 310 11.79 -5.59 -22.15
CA ILE A 310 10.75 -4.70 -21.62
C ILE A 310 11.23 -3.24 -21.61
N SER A 311 12.48 -2.98 -21.20
CA SER A 311 13.07 -1.64 -21.26
C SER A 311 13.13 -1.10 -22.69
N THR A 312 13.37 -1.97 -23.68
CA THR A 312 13.36 -1.59 -25.10
C THR A 312 11.96 -1.18 -25.56
N LEU A 313 10.94 -1.94 -25.21
CA LEU A 313 9.55 -1.58 -25.49
C LEU A 313 9.14 -0.28 -24.77
N PHE A 314 9.58 -0.13 -23.51
CA PHE A 314 9.31 1.08 -22.73
C PHE A 314 9.92 2.34 -23.37
N ASP A 315 11.17 2.28 -23.82
CA ASP A 315 11.82 3.39 -24.54
C ASP A 315 11.16 3.67 -25.90
N ILE A 316 10.80 2.63 -26.63
CA ILE A 316 10.14 2.72 -27.94
C ILE A 316 8.74 3.36 -27.81
N SER A 317 8.06 3.18 -26.69
CA SER A 317 6.74 3.77 -26.46
C SER A 317 6.71 5.29 -26.51
N GLY A 318 7.86 5.94 -26.39
CA GLY A 318 8.00 7.40 -26.50
C GLY A 318 7.21 8.16 -25.43
N LEU A 319 7.23 7.68 -24.17
CA LEU A 319 6.53 8.31 -23.06
C LEU A 319 6.98 9.76 -22.88
N ASN A 320 6.02 10.68 -22.77
CA ASN A 320 6.26 12.06 -22.40
C ASN A 320 6.55 12.21 -20.89
N ASN A 321 6.83 13.43 -20.43
CA ASN A 321 7.20 13.66 -19.04
C ASN A 321 6.09 13.33 -18.05
N ASP A 322 4.84 13.62 -18.38
CA ASP A 322 3.68 13.33 -17.53
C ASP A 322 3.44 11.82 -17.43
N GLU A 323 3.53 11.11 -18.56
CA GLU A 323 3.44 9.64 -18.58
C GLU A 323 4.57 8.99 -17.76
N LYS A 324 5.80 9.53 -17.84
CA LYS A 324 6.93 9.07 -17.02
C LYS A 324 6.70 9.32 -15.53
N GLU A 325 6.12 10.47 -15.16
CA GLU A 325 5.79 10.77 -13.78
C GLU A 325 4.71 9.82 -13.25
N ILE A 326 3.65 9.56 -14.02
CA ILE A 326 2.61 8.60 -13.65
C ILE A 326 3.19 7.20 -13.48
N MET A 327 3.99 6.72 -14.42
CA MET A 327 4.64 5.41 -14.31
C MET A 327 5.57 5.33 -13.11
N SER A 328 6.38 6.39 -12.88
CA SER A 328 7.26 6.50 -11.70
C SER A 328 6.46 6.44 -10.41
N SER A 329 5.38 7.22 -10.32
CA SER A 329 4.54 7.28 -9.13
C SER A 329 3.82 5.95 -8.86
N LEU A 330 3.30 5.28 -9.90
CA LEU A 330 2.68 3.94 -9.76
C LEU A 330 3.70 2.88 -9.33
N SER A 331 4.97 3.02 -9.73
CA SER A 331 6.01 2.09 -9.29
C SER A 331 6.31 2.15 -7.79
N LEU A 332 5.90 3.22 -7.11
CA LEU A 332 6.01 3.36 -5.66
C LEU A 332 4.93 2.56 -4.91
N PHE A 333 3.82 2.19 -5.56
CA PHE A 333 2.75 1.37 -4.99
C PHE A 333 2.97 -0.13 -5.22
N ALA A 334 4.19 -0.62 -4.95
CA ALA A 334 4.56 -2.01 -5.21
C ALA A 334 3.58 -3.03 -4.62
N GLY A 335 3.07 -3.93 -5.45
CA GLY A 335 2.14 -4.98 -5.02
C GLY A 335 0.73 -4.50 -4.66
N ILE A 336 0.47 -3.19 -4.67
CA ILE A 336 -0.84 -2.62 -4.37
C ILE A 336 -1.65 -2.41 -5.64
N ARG A 337 -2.91 -2.85 -5.62
CA ARG A 337 -3.93 -2.50 -6.59
C ARG A 337 -4.78 -1.37 -6.02
N ILE A 338 -4.55 -0.15 -6.51
CA ILE A 338 -5.27 1.06 -6.07
C ILE A 338 -6.50 1.30 -6.95
N LEU A 339 -7.59 1.81 -6.37
CA LEU A 339 -8.73 2.29 -7.18
C LEU A 339 -8.26 3.43 -8.09
N GLN A 340 -8.64 3.40 -9.37
CA GLN A 340 -8.28 4.45 -10.33
C GLN A 340 -8.68 5.83 -9.82
N GLU A 341 -9.92 5.97 -9.36
CA GLU A 341 -10.45 7.23 -8.81
C GLU A 341 -9.67 7.72 -7.57
N GLU A 342 -9.23 6.79 -6.70
CA GLU A 342 -8.41 7.12 -5.54
C GLU A 342 -7.02 7.60 -5.96
N TYR A 343 -6.40 6.92 -6.93
CA TYR A 343 -5.12 7.35 -7.49
C TYR A 343 -5.22 8.74 -8.13
N GLU A 344 -6.26 9.00 -8.94
CA GLU A 344 -6.48 10.30 -9.57
C GLU A 344 -6.66 11.43 -8.55
N LYS A 345 -7.42 11.17 -7.46
CA LYS A 345 -7.57 12.11 -6.35
C LYS A 345 -6.24 12.38 -5.62
N ILE A 346 -5.40 11.36 -5.45
CA ILE A 346 -4.09 11.52 -4.83
C ILE A 346 -3.14 12.24 -5.80
N TYR A 347 -3.14 11.90 -7.09
CA TYR A 347 -2.29 12.53 -8.09
C TYR A 347 -2.65 14.00 -8.34
N GLY A 348 -3.94 14.34 -8.26
CA GLY A 348 -4.45 15.71 -8.13
C GLY A 348 -4.41 16.58 -9.38
N THR A 349 -4.29 16.00 -10.59
CA THR A 349 -4.32 16.75 -11.85
C THR A 349 -5.48 16.29 -12.74
N ASP A 350 -6.17 17.22 -13.41
CA ASP A 350 -7.29 16.93 -14.32
C ASP A 350 -6.86 16.11 -15.55
N THR A 351 -5.56 16.07 -15.85
CA THR A 351 -5.00 15.34 -16.99
C THR A 351 -4.61 13.90 -16.67
N ALA A 352 -4.61 13.50 -15.39
CA ALA A 352 -4.21 12.14 -14.97
C ALA A 352 -5.01 11.05 -15.68
N ASP A 353 -6.35 11.19 -15.78
CA ASP A 353 -7.22 10.23 -16.45
C ASP A 353 -6.84 10.00 -17.91
N LEU A 354 -6.51 11.07 -18.66
CA LEU A 354 -6.11 10.99 -20.06
C LEU A 354 -4.85 10.12 -20.24
N TYR A 355 -3.81 10.37 -19.43
CA TYR A 355 -2.58 9.62 -19.51
C TYR A 355 -2.72 8.20 -18.99
N LEU A 356 -3.51 7.99 -17.92
CA LEU A 356 -3.82 6.65 -17.42
C LEU A 356 -4.48 5.79 -18.48
N ARG A 357 -5.53 6.30 -19.16
CA ARG A 357 -6.23 5.58 -20.24
C ARG A 357 -5.28 5.20 -21.38
N LYS A 358 -4.38 6.11 -21.77
CA LYS A 358 -3.37 5.82 -22.80
C LYS A 358 -2.40 4.71 -22.35
N LEU A 359 -1.91 4.79 -21.11
CA LEU A 359 -0.98 3.79 -20.55
C LEU A 359 -1.67 2.42 -20.35
N ILE A 360 -2.93 2.39 -19.96
CA ILE A 360 -3.75 1.16 -19.87
C ILE A 360 -3.93 0.56 -21.27
N LYS A 361 -4.30 1.36 -22.27
CA LYS A 361 -4.47 0.90 -23.65
C LYS A 361 -3.17 0.29 -24.20
N ASN A 362 -2.03 0.88 -23.87
CA ASN A 362 -0.72 0.40 -24.29
C ASN A 362 -0.22 -0.82 -23.49
N GLY A 363 -0.97 -1.27 -22.47
CA GLY A 363 -0.61 -2.42 -21.66
C GLY A 363 0.46 -2.17 -20.59
N TRP A 364 0.83 -0.88 -20.36
CA TRP A 364 1.78 -0.52 -19.31
C TRP A 364 1.17 -0.61 -17.91
N ILE A 365 -0.12 -0.34 -17.79
CA ILE A 365 -0.90 -0.37 -16.56
C ILE A 365 -1.97 -1.45 -16.69
N GLU A 366 -2.03 -2.35 -15.71
CA GLU A 366 -3.12 -3.29 -15.57
C GLU A 366 -4.35 -2.57 -15.03
N TYR A 367 -5.50 -2.79 -15.67
CA TYR A 367 -6.79 -2.27 -15.24
C TYR A 367 -7.78 -3.40 -15.07
N ASN A 368 -8.38 -3.48 -13.91
CA ASN A 368 -9.43 -4.45 -13.64
C ASN A 368 -10.80 -3.77 -13.77
N GLU A 369 -11.56 -4.13 -14.81
CA GLU A 369 -12.86 -3.51 -15.12
C GLU A 369 -13.92 -3.72 -14.02
N LYS A 370 -13.86 -4.85 -13.29
CA LYS A 370 -14.85 -5.17 -12.25
C LYS A 370 -14.70 -4.32 -11.01
N ASN A 371 -13.50 -4.16 -10.52
CA ASN A 371 -13.23 -3.44 -9.28
C ASN A 371 -12.57 -2.07 -9.50
N LYS A 372 -12.42 -1.65 -10.76
CA LYS A 372 -11.86 -0.34 -11.16
C LYS A 372 -10.46 -0.07 -10.58
N LYS A 373 -9.68 -1.11 -10.30
CA LYS A 373 -8.33 -1.00 -9.75
C LYS A 373 -7.28 -1.00 -10.83
N ILE A 374 -6.22 -0.21 -10.61
CA ILE A 374 -5.03 -0.13 -11.45
C ILE A 374 -3.81 -0.64 -10.69
N SER A 375 -2.85 -1.20 -11.41
CA SER A 375 -1.54 -1.60 -10.89
C SER A 375 -0.52 -1.69 -12.02
N LEU A 376 0.77 -1.68 -11.68
CA LEU A 376 1.80 -2.12 -12.61
C LEU A 376 2.06 -3.61 -12.40
N HIS A 377 2.20 -4.34 -13.50
CA HIS A 377 2.73 -5.69 -13.41
C HIS A 377 4.14 -5.66 -12.80
N GLN A 378 4.47 -6.63 -11.95
CA GLN A 378 5.72 -6.61 -11.16
C GLN A 378 6.98 -6.40 -12.00
N VAL A 379 7.08 -7.04 -13.17
CA VAL A 379 8.24 -6.89 -14.06
C VAL A 379 8.32 -5.48 -14.64
N ILE A 380 7.19 -4.90 -15.08
CA ILE A 380 7.15 -3.50 -15.56
C ILE A 380 7.53 -2.56 -14.41
N GLN A 381 7.01 -2.81 -13.22
CA GLN A 381 7.32 -2.03 -12.04
C GLN A 381 8.81 -2.02 -11.71
N ASP A 382 9.48 -3.18 -11.77
CA ASP A 382 10.92 -3.31 -11.52
C ASP A 382 11.73 -2.54 -12.58
N VAL A 383 11.34 -2.63 -13.85
CA VAL A 383 11.96 -1.89 -14.97
C VAL A 383 11.78 -0.38 -14.81
N VAL A 384 10.54 0.06 -14.51
CA VAL A 384 10.20 1.48 -14.30
C VAL A 384 10.98 2.04 -13.12
N TYR A 385 10.92 1.35 -11.97
CA TYR A 385 11.61 1.79 -10.75
C TYR A 385 13.11 1.93 -10.95
N LYS A 386 13.73 0.96 -11.65
CA LYS A 386 15.17 0.97 -11.94
C LYS A 386 15.56 2.06 -12.93
N ASN A 387 14.79 2.29 -13.99
CA ASN A 387 15.15 3.21 -15.07
C ASN A 387 14.77 4.67 -14.78
N LEU A 388 13.61 4.93 -14.16
CA LEU A 388 13.14 6.27 -13.87
C LEU A 388 13.60 6.77 -12.48
N VAL A 389 14.00 5.87 -11.59
CA VAL A 389 14.49 6.18 -10.24
C VAL A 389 13.58 7.21 -9.56
N PRO A 390 12.34 6.81 -9.17
CA PRO A 390 11.37 7.74 -8.61
C PRO A 390 11.87 8.35 -7.31
N CYS A 391 11.73 9.66 -7.20
CA CYS A 391 12.04 10.43 -5.99
C CYS A 391 11.06 11.60 -5.86
N ALA A 392 11.04 12.24 -4.71
CA ALA A 392 10.11 13.33 -4.42
C ALA A 392 10.24 14.50 -5.41
N GLU A 393 11.44 14.75 -5.91
CA GLU A 393 11.75 15.79 -6.89
C GLU A 393 11.17 15.50 -8.28
N LYS A 394 11.10 14.21 -8.65
CA LYS A 394 10.57 13.75 -9.95
C LYS A 394 9.09 13.42 -9.94
N CYS A 395 8.50 13.29 -8.76
CA CYS A 395 7.10 12.90 -8.56
C CYS A 395 6.35 13.92 -7.68
N PRO A 396 6.38 15.23 -7.99
CA PRO A 396 5.84 16.27 -7.12
C PRO A 396 4.32 16.14 -6.90
N ASN A 397 3.56 15.77 -7.93
CA ASN A 397 2.11 15.66 -7.86
C ASN A 397 1.68 14.57 -6.86
N ILE A 398 2.22 13.36 -7.00
CA ILE A 398 1.86 12.26 -6.11
C ILE A 398 2.35 12.52 -4.68
N VAL A 399 3.50 13.17 -4.49
CA VAL A 399 4.01 13.53 -3.15
C VAL A 399 3.09 14.51 -2.46
N ALA A 400 2.64 15.57 -3.16
CA ALA A 400 1.68 16.54 -2.63
C ALA A 400 0.36 15.86 -2.22
N GLY A 401 -0.18 15.00 -3.07
CA GLY A 401 -1.39 14.24 -2.77
C GLY A 401 -1.21 13.27 -1.59
N MET A 402 -0.07 12.61 -1.50
CA MET A 402 0.21 11.70 -0.39
C MET A 402 0.37 12.42 0.96
N ILE A 403 0.80 13.66 0.99
CA ILE A 403 0.77 14.50 2.21
C ILE A 403 -0.67 14.70 2.67
N CYS A 404 -1.57 15.08 1.76
CA CYS A 404 -3.00 15.23 2.04
C CYS A 404 -3.64 13.89 2.46
N TYR A 405 -3.29 12.81 1.77
CA TYR A 405 -3.77 11.47 2.06
C TYR A 405 -3.36 11.00 3.46
N ALA A 406 -2.11 11.26 3.88
CA ALA A 406 -1.62 10.93 5.21
C ALA A 406 -2.28 11.75 6.33
N ALA A 407 -2.63 13.02 6.04
CA ALA A 407 -3.24 13.93 7.01
C ALA A 407 -4.75 13.69 7.23
N LYS A 408 -5.44 13.08 6.25
CA LYS A 408 -6.90 12.85 6.33
C LYS A 408 -7.23 11.78 7.38
N LYS A 409 -8.20 12.04 8.26
CA LYS A 409 -8.68 11.04 9.23
C LYS A 409 -9.40 9.90 8.51
N PRO A 410 -9.11 8.62 8.83
CA PRO A 410 -9.85 7.49 8.29
C PRO A 410 -11.28 7.46 8.86
N GLU A 411 -12.23 7.05 8.03
CA GLU A 411 -13.65 6.98 8.42
C GLU A 411 -13.95 5.75 9.30
N ASN A 412 -13.19 4.67 9.09
CA ASN A 412 -13.35 3.42 9.81
C ASN A 412 -12.02 2.68 9.98
N HIS A 413 -12.05 1.59 10.74
CA HIS A 413 -10.86 0.79 11.04
C HIS A 413 -10.24 0.14 9.79
N SER A 414 -11.06 -0.39 8.88
CA SER A 414 -10.58 -1.00 7.62
C SER A 414 -9.86 0.00 6.73
N GLU A 415 -10.41 1.21 6.59
CA GLU A 415 -9.75 2.29 5.87
C GLU A 415 -8.41 2.70 6.51
N LYS A 416 -8.35 2.74 7.85
CA LYS A 416 -7.11 3.01 8.61
C LYS A 416 -6.01 2.00 8.30
N LEU A 417 -6.36 0.70 8.21
CA LEU A 417 -5.40 -0.36 7.88
C LEU A 417 -4.90 -0.24 6.43
N ILE A 418 -5.82 -0.05 5.48
CA ILE A 418 -5.48 0.13 4.06
C ILE A 418 -4.56 1.34 3.87
N ARG A 419 -4.88 2.48 4.49
CA ARG A 419 -4.03 3.67 4.43
C ARG A 419 -2.65 3.46 5.01
N ARG A 420 -2.56 2.81 6.17
CA ARG A 420 -1.27 2.47 6.79
C ARG A 420 -0.42 1.61 5.86
N LYS A 421 -1.04 0.63 5.20
CA LYS A 421 -0.38 -0.25 4.23
C LYS A 421 0.15 0.55 3.04
N ILE A 422 -0.70 1.34 2.40
CA ILE A 422 -0.35 2.19 1.25
C ILE A 422 0.80 3.14 1.61
N LEU A 423 0.66 3.90 2.70
CA LEU A 423 1.69 4.84 3.15
C LEU A 423 3.02 4.15 3.45
N LYS A 424 2.98 2.99 4.10
CA LYS A 424 4.20 2.25 4.44
C LYS A 424 4.97 1.85 3.19
N ILE A 425 4.32 1.18 2.24
CA ILE A 425 4.95 0.72 1.00
C ILE A 425 5.48 1.90 0.19
N PHE A 426 4.68 2.96 0.07
CA PHE A 426 5.07 4.17 -0.62
C PHE A 426 6.33 4.81 0.00
N MET A 427 6.37 4.95 1.34
CA MET A 427 7.49 5.54 2.07
C MET A 427 8.76 4.68 2.08
N GLU A 428 8.62 3.36 1.99
CA GLU A 428 9.77 2.45 1.90
C GLU A 428 10.48 2.56 0.53
N ARG A 429 9.76 2.97 -0.52
CA ARG A 429 10.28 3.06 -1.89
C ARG A 429 10.61 4.48 -2.34
N LEU A 430 9.99 5.49 -1.73
CA LEU A 430 10.26 6.89 -2.07
C LEU A 430 11.53 7.38 -1.38
N SER A 431 12.39 8.03 -2.16
CA SER A 431 13.50 8.85 -1.67
C SER A 431 13.24 10.32 -1.96
N GLY A 432 13.96 11.22 -1.31
CA GLY A 432 13.90 12.66 -1.57
C GLY A 432 14.76 13.44 -0.60
N GLU A 433 15.14 14.65 -1.00
CA GLU A 433 15.95 15.57 -0.21
C GLU A 433 15.32 16.97 -0.11
N ASN A 434 14.10 17.15 -0.65
CA ASN A 434 13.40 18.42 -0.67
C ASN A 434 12.43 18.58 0.51
N ILE A 435 11.92 19.79 0.70
CA ILE A 435 10.97 20.13 1.77
C ILE A 435 9.64 19.37 1.64
N SER A 436 9.17 19.10 0.42
CA SER A 436 7.95 18.31 0.20
C SER A 436 8.09 16.87 0.72
N TYR A 437 9.26 16.26 0.53
CA TYR A 437 9.55 14.95 1.13
C TYR A 437 9.61 15.02 2.67
N ALA A 438 10.21 16.07 3.23
CA ALA A 438 10.22 16.29 4.68
C ALA A 438 8.79 16.44 5.25
N ARG A 439 7.90 17.18 4.55
CA ARG A 439 6.47 17.28 4.92
C ARG A 439 5.77 15.93 4.88
N LEU A 440 6.03 15.12 3.88
CA LEU A 440 5.46 13.78 3.79
C LEU A 440 5.96 12.87 4.91
N CYS A 441 7.24 12.92 5.23
CA CYS A 441 7.82 12.20 6.37
C CYS A 441 7.17 12.61 7.70
N LEU A 442 6.93 13.91 7.90
CA LEU A 442 6.21 14.43 9.08
C LEU A 442 4.77 13.91 9.12
N ALA A 443 4.05 13.93 7.99
CA ALA A 443 2.68 13.42 7.91
C ALA A 443 2.61 11.91 8.21
N TYR A 444 3.57 11.12 7.72
CA TYR A 444 3.68 9.69 8.01
C TYR A 444 4.00 9.41 9.50
N GLY A 445 4.88 10.20 10.11
CA GLY A 445 5.09 10.28 11.55
C GLY A 445 5.84 9.12 12.21
N LYS A 446 6.54 8.27 11.45
CA LYS A 446 7.43 7.23 12.01
C LYS A 446 8.81 7.80 12.32
N ASP A 447 9.41 7.39 13.45
CA ASP A 447 10.64 8.01 13.97
C ASP A 447 11.79 8.06 12.96
N MET A 448 12.04 6.97 12.23
CA MET A 448 13.08 6.93 11.20
C MET A 448 12.85 7.96 10.08
N GLN A 449 11.60 8.18 9.65
CA GLN A 449 11.25 9.18 8.65
C GLN A 449 11.27 10.59 9.25
N LEU A 450 10.90 10.76 10.51
CA LEU A 450 11.03 12.03 11.22
C LEU A 450 12.51 12.46 11.33
N ASP A 451 13.43 11.53 11.55
CA ASP A 451 14.87 11.81 11.56
C ASP A 451 15.38 12.26 10.19
N LYS A 452 14.96 11.59 9.10
CA LYS A 452 15.28 12.01 7.74
C LYS A 452 14.75 13.42 7.43
N ALA A 453 13.50 13.69 7.79
CA ALA A 453 12.90 15.01 7.62
C ALA A 453 13.67 16.10 8.39
N LEU A 454 14.12 15.78 9.61
CA LEU A 454 14.91 16.69 10.44
C LEU A 454 16.27 17.02 9.80
N GLU A 455 16.96 16.04 9.22
CA GLU A 455 18.22 16.24 8.49
C GLU A 455 18.03 17.15 7.27
N ILE A 456 16.97 16.94 6.49
CA ILE A 456 16.65 17.77 5.32
C ILE A 456 16.36 19.19 5.74
N CYS A 457 15.49 19.38 6.72
CA CYS A 457 15.08 20.71 7.18
C CYS A 457 16.23 21.48 7.86
N LYS A 458 17.14 20.80 8.58
CA LYS A 458 18.31 21.44 9.18
C LYS A 458 19.33 21.99 8.17
N LYS A 459 19.34 21.46 6.94
CA LYS A 459 20.16 21.96 5.84
C LYS A 459 19.52 23.16 5.12
N ASN A 460 18.27 23.46 5.45
CA ASN A 460 17.48 24.50 4.79
C ASN A 460 17.08 25.58 5.81
N GLU A 461 17.58 26.80 5.62
CA GLU A 461 17.34 27.93 6.52
C GLU A 461 16.10 28.75 6.11
N SER A 462 14.97 28.09 5.86
CA SER A 462 13.69 28.72 5.51
C SER A 462 12.70 28.68 6.65
N SER A 463 11.74 29.62 6.65
CA SER A 463 10.61 29.62 7.60
C SER A 463 9.84 28.30 7.53
N GLU A 464 9.62 27.78 6.32
CA GLU A 464 8.96 26.49 6.11
C GLU A 464 9.73 25.33 6.76
N ALA A 465 11.06 25.30 6.64
CA ALA A 465 11.88 24.27 7.28
C ALA A 465 11.79 24.37 8.82
N TYR A 466 11.83 25.58 9.38
CA TYR A 466 11.70 25.76 10.83
C TYR A 466 10.31 25.37 11.35
N ASP A 467 9.25 25.65 10.59
CA ASP A 467 7.89 25.18 10.90
C ASP A 467 7.80 23.65 10.94
N ILE A 468 8.40 22.97 9.95
CA ILE A 468 8.45 21.51 9.92
C ILE A 468 9.26 20.95 11.09
N ILE A 469 10.41 21.51 11.40
CA ILE A 469 11.29 21.03 12.48
C ILE A 469 10.56 21.06 13.83
N GLN A 470 9.90 22.16 14.18
CA GLN A 470 9.17 22.24 15.45
C GLN A 470 8.04 21.20 15.53
N LYS A 471 7.31 20.99 14.42
CA LYS A 471 6.26 19.96 14.33
C LYS A 471 6.82 18.53 14.43
N ILE A 472 8.04 18.29 13.89
CA ILE A 472 8.72 17.00 14.05
C ILE A 472 9.02 16.72 15.52
N TYR A 473 9.58 17.71 16.25
CA TYR A 473 9.88 17.52 17.66
C TYR A 473 8.61 17.26 18.48
N ARG A 474 7.51 18.00 18.23
CA ARG A 474 6.21 17.72 18.85
C ARG A 474 5.75 16.28 18.60
N LYS A 475 5.84 15.82 17.35
CA LYS A 475 5.45 14.45 16.99
C LYS A 475 6.31 13.38 17.66
N LYS A 476 7.61 13.63 17.79
CA LYS A 476 8.54 12.75 18.53
C LYS A 476 8.22 12.71 20.02
N ILE A 477 7.87 13.84 20.62
CA ILE A 477 7.41 13.90 22.02
C ILE A 477 6.19 13.00 22.19
N ASN A 478 5.17 13.14 21.35
CA ASN A 478 3.96 12.30 21.40
C ASN A 478 4.28 10.81 21.20
N ASN A 479 5.15 10.47 20.25
CA ASN A 479 5.58 9.09 20.06
C ASN A 479 6.31 8.54 21.31
N ALA A 480 7.15 9.34 21.95
CA ALA A 480 7.88 8.96 23.17
C ALA A 480 6.92 8.73 24.35
N LEU A 481 5.90 9.58 24.50
CA LEU A 481 4.88 9.45 25.53
C LEU A 481 4.02 8.21 25.34
N VAL A 482 3.48 8.00 24.14
CA VAL A 482 2.57 6.87 23.83
C VAL A 482 3.28 5.53 23.90
N ASN A 483 4.47 5.40 23.31
CA ASN A 483 5.19 4.12 23.21
C ASN A 483 6.06 3.80 24.43
N GLY A 484 6.27 4.75 25.30
CA GLY A 484 7.33 4.69 26.29
C GLY A 484 6.89 4.41 27.72
N MET A 485 5.63 4.66 28.03
CA MET A 485 5.13 4.58 29.41
C MET A 485 4.35 3.29 29.68
N ALA A 486 3.79 2.67 28.66
CA ALA A 486 3.05 1.42 28.79
C ALA A 486 4.00 0.24 29.02
N GLY A 487 4.26 -0.10 30.28
CA GLY A 487 4.91 -1.36 30.67
C GLY A 487 6.36 -1.30 31.16
N SER A 488 7.00 -0.13 31.25
CA SER A 488 8.35 -0.03 31.82
C SER A 488 8.29 0.14 33.33
N SER A 489 8.73 -0.87 34.08
CA SER A 489 8.92 -0.81 35.55
C SER A 489 10.31 -0.28 35.96
N ASP A 490 11.20 0.00 35.00
CA ASP A 490 12.56 0.45 35.27
C ASP A 490 12.64 1.96 35.41
N LYS A 491 13.08 2.39 36.59
CA LYS A 491 13.24 3.78 37.00
C LYS A 491 14.14 4.60 36.07
N ASN A 492 15.29 4.03 35.69
CA ASN A 492 16.27 4.75 34.88
C ASN A 492 15.77 4.97 33.45
N THR A 493 15.00 4.05 32.91
CA THR A 493 14.37 4.18 31.60
C THR A 493 13.37 5.33 31.57
N VAL A 494 12.53 5.48 32.61
CA VAL A 494 11.57 6.57 32.70
C VAL A 494 12.28 7.92 32.84
N LEU A 495 13.29 8.03 33.73
CA LEU A 495 14.04 9.26 33.92
C LEU A 495 14.76 9.71 32.63
N ASN A 496 15.40 8.79 31.92
CA ASN A 496 16.05 9.13 30.65
C ASN A 496 15.06 9.66 29.61
N ARG A 497 13.85 9.08 29.55
CA ARG A 497 12.79 9.56 28.63
C ARG A 497 12.27 10.94 29.00
N LEU A 498 12.09 11.23 30.27
CA LEU A 498 11.71 12.57 30.72
C LEU A 498 12.75 13.63 30.30
N LYS A 499 14.04 13.31 30.42
CA LYS A 499 15.13 14.16 29.94
C LYS A 499 15.10 14.34 28.41
N GLU A 500 14.81 13.27 27.66
CA GLU A 500 14.65 13.37 26.20
C GLU A 500 13.47 14.25 25.81
N ILE A 501 12.32 14.12 26.49
CA ILE A 501 11.13 14.95 26.26
C ILE A 501 11.45 16.42 26.53
N LYS A 502 12.09 16.74 27.66
CA LYS A 502 12.51 18.10 27.99
C LYS A 502 13.41 18.69 26.91
N ASN A 503 14.45 17.97 26.48
CA ASN A 503 15.34 18.42 25.41
C ASN A 503 14.56 18.67 24.09
N MET A 504 13.59 17.83 23.76
CA MET A 504 12.75 18.03 22.57
C MET A 504 11.84 19.27 22.71
N MET A 505 11.29 19.56 23.90
CA MET A 505 10.52 20.77 24.16
C MET A 505 11.36 22.04 23.97
N GLU A 506 12.59 22.05 24.44
CA GLU A 506 13.53 23.17 24.22
C GLU A 506 13.79 23.40 22.72
N GLN A 507 13.86 22.32 21.91
CA GLN A 507 13.98 22.47 20.45
C GLN A 507 12.71 23.02 19.81
N VAL A 508 11.50 22.65 20.28
CA VAL A 508 10.25 23.27 19.81
C VAL A 508 10.29 24.78 20.00
N ILE A 509 10.64 25.24 21.22
CA ILE A 509 10.74 26.66 21.57
C ILE A 509 11.76 27.37 20.65
N ARG A 510 12.96 26.79 20.51
CA ARG A 510 14.03 27.34 19.67
C ARG A 510 13.60 27.53 18.22
N TYR A 511 12.94 26.55 17.63
CA TYR A 511 12.57 26.62 16.21
C TYR A 511 11.31 27.45 15.96
N CYS A 512 10.41 27.60 16.92
CA CYS A 512 9.36 28.62 16.87
C CYS A 512 9.96 30.05 16.86
N GLY A 513 10.99 30.30 17.64
CA GLY A 513 11.73 31.57 17.61
C GLY A 513 12.38 31.86 16.27
N LYS A 514 13.10 30.87 15.70
CA LYS A 514 13.71 30.98 14.36
C LYS A 514 12.68 31.21 13.26
N TYR A 515 11.54 30.50 13.30
CA TYR A 515 10.44 30.70 12.36
C TYR A 515 9.97 32.15 12.39
N ARG A 516 9.72 32.71 13.61
CA ARG A 516 9.30 34.11 13.80
C ARG A 516 10.31 35.07 13.18
N GLU A 517 11.59 34.93 13.52
CA GLU A 517 12.67 35.80 13.02
C GLU A 517 12.75 35.76 11.49
N THR A 518 12.66 34.58 10.89
CA THR A 518 12.77 34.42 9.43
C THR A 518 11.58 35.07 8.72
N VAL A 519 10.35 34.86 9.20
CA VAL A 519 9.17 35.45 8.58
C VAL A 519 9.17 36.97 8.70
N LEU A 520 9.61 37.54 9.86
CA LEU A 520 9.69 38.98 10.06
C LEU A 520 10.81 39.67 9.24
N ASN A 521 11.80 38.91 8.78
CA ASN A 521 12.93 39.40 7.98
C ASN A 521 12.83 39.08 6.48
N THR A 522 11.66 38.71 5.96
CA THR A 522 11.49 38.45 4.53
C THR A 522 11.62 39.74 3.70
N ASP A 523 12.22 39.62 2.51
CA ASP A 523 12.40 40.72 1.56
C ASP A 523 11.07 41.40 1.19
N GLU A 524 9.98 40.68 1.21
CA GLU A 524 8.63 41.16 0.95
C GLU A 524 8.19 42.17 2.06
N LEU A 525 8.45 41.87 3.34
CA LEU A 525 8.26 42.80 4.46
C LEU A 525 9.24 43.96 4.43
N LEU A 526 10.48 43.72 4.02
CA LEU A 526 11.51 44.78 3.94
C LEU A 526 11.23 45.75 2.77
N SER A 527 10.54 45.30 1.70
CA SER A 527 10.17 46.16 0.58
C SER A 527 9.15 47.23 0.93
N TYR A 528 8.32 46.99 1.95
CA TYR A 528 7.34 47.98 2.50
C TYR A 528 7.98 49.04 3.39
N LYS A 529 9.27 48.94 3.72
CA LYS A 529 9.99 49.88 4.63
C LYS A 529 10.01 51.33 4.18
N LYS A 530 9.56 51.66 2.99
CA LYS A 530 9.62 53.00 2.41
C LYS A 530 8.30 53.79 2.50
N ASP A 531 7.24 53.24 3.11
CA ASP A 531 5.92 53.82 3.11
C ASP A 531 5.29 53.75 4.50
N ASP A 532 4.41 54.71 4.87
CA ASP A 532 3.68 54.71 6.14
C ASP A 532 2.73 53.50 6.30
N SER A 533 2.43 52.81 5.20
CA SER A 533 1.73 51.52 5.19
C SER A 533 2.52 50.38 5.83
N TYR A 534 3.86 50.50 5.91
CA TYR A 534 4.77 49.48 6.47
C TYR A 534 4.51 49.22 7.94
N ALA A 535 4.32 50.27 8.75
CA ALA A 535 4.09 50.11 10.18
C ALA A 535 2.82 49.28 10.45
N ASN A 536 1.74 49.56 9.74
CA ASN A 536 0.47 48.83 9.86
C ASN A 536 0.56 47.41 9.32
N ALA A 537 1.22 47.20 8.16
CA ALA A 537 1.40 45.88 7.59
C ALA A 537 2.31 44.99 8.46
N HIS A 538 3.42 45.56 8.96
CA HIS A 538 4.34 44.87 9.86
C HIS A 538 3.67 44.51 11.20
N GLU A 539 2.86 45.39 11.76
CA GLU A 539 2.12 45.15 13.01
C GLU A 539 1.07 44.06 12.80
N THR A 540 0.33 44.08 11.68
CA THR A 540 -0.65 43.03 11.34
C THR A 540 0.01 41.67 11.14
N ILE A 541 1.09 41.58 10.35
CA ILE A 541 1.83 40.34 10.09
C ILE A 541 2.48 39.81 11.38
N ASN A 542 3.07 40.69 12.19
CA ASN A 542 3.64 40.31 13.49
C ASN A 542 2.55 39.77 14.43
N SER A 543 1.36 40.38 14.44
CA SER A 543 0.20 39.89 15.18
C SER A 543 -0.22 38.52 14.73
N ASP A 544 -0.32 38.27 13.41
CA ASP A 544 -0.73 36.99 12.87
C ASP A 544 0.32 35.88 13.12
N ILE A 545 1.61 36.21 13.04
CA ILE A 545 2.70 35.31 13.41
C ILE A 545 2.66 34.97 14.90
N ASN A 546 2.44 35.96 15.75
CA ASN A 546 2.34 35.73 17.18
C ASN A 546 1.13 34.88 17.55
N LYS A 547 -0.03 35.08 16.90
CA LYS A 547 -1.21 34.22 17.02
C LYS A 547 -0.90 32.79 16.58
N TYR A 548 -0.18 32.61 15.48
CA TYR A 548 0.24 31.30 15.01
C TYR A 548 1.16 30.59 16.02
N ILE A 549 2.21 31.27 16.50
CA ILE A 549 3.14 30.74 17.50
C ILE A 549 2.43 30.43 18.83
N ALA A 550 1.53 31.30 19.28
CA ALA A 550 0.71 31.06 20.46
C ALA A 550 -0.13 29.78 20.32
N LYS A 551 -0.79 29.61 19.17
CA LYS A 551 -1.55 28.40 18.85
C LYS A 551 -0.69 27.12 18.85
N GLU A 552 0.54 27.20 18.33
CA GLU A 552 1.48 26.08 18.32
C GLU A 552 1.98 25.74 19.74
N TYR A 553 2.24 26.75 20.60
CA TYR A 553 2.60 26.51 22.00
C TYR A 553 1.44 25.87 22.79
N ILE A 554 0.22 26.41 22.64
CA ILE A 554 -0.97 25.84 23.30
C ILE A 554 -1.18 24.41 22.91
N ALA A 555 -1.11 24.11 21.59
CA ALA A 555 -1.29 22.77 21.09
C ALA A 555 -0.21 21.81 21.62
N ALA A 556 1.07 22.23 21.63
CA ALA A 556 2.17 21.43 22.16
C ALA A 556 2.01 21.18 23.67
N ALA A 557 1.76 22.22 24.44
CA ALA A 557 1.57 22.15 25.89
C ALA A 557 0.37 21.25 26.26
N SER A 558 -0.78 21.44 25.61
CA SER A 558 -2.00 20.68 25.86
C SER A 558 -1.87 19.18 25.50
N GLU A 559 -1.22 18.87 24.37
CA GLU A 559 -0.96 17.48 23.99
C GLU A 559 -0.04 16.78 25.01
N ILE A 560 1.05 17.45 25.40
CA ILE A 560 2.01 16.92 26.37
C ILE A 560 1.36 16.74 27.74
N GLN A 561 0.64 17.75 28.21
CA GLN A 561 -0.06 17.70 29.50
C GLN A 561 -1.07 16.55 29.54
N LYS A 562 -1.90 16.42 28.52
CA LYS A 562 -2.90 15.36 28.42
C LYS A 562 -2.27 13.96 28.44
N ASP A 563 -1.20 13.77 27.70
CA ASP A 563 -0.50 12.47 27.62
C ASP A 563 0.26 12.16 28.93
N LEU A 564 0.84 13.16 29.59
CA LEU A 564 1.42 13.03 30.94
C LEU A 564 0.38 12.62 31.96
N GLU A 565 -0.79 13.28 31.98
CA GLU A 565 -1.88 12.96 32.89
C GLU A 565 -2.44 11.57 32.67
N GLN A 566 -2.63 11.15 31.41
CA GLN A 566 -3.18 9.83 31.07
C GLN A 566 -2.21 8.67 31.33
N ASN A 567 -0.93 8.84 31.02
CA ASN A 567 0.04 7.76 31.02
C ASN A 567 0.97 7.74 32.25
N MET A 568 1.26 8.89 32.85
CA MET A 568 2.15 8.99 34.02
C MET A 568 1.43 9.00 35.36
N TYR A 569 0.21 9.52 35.42
CA TYR A 569 -0.53 9.57 36.67
C TYR A 569 -0.80 8.17 37.23
N ALA A 570 -1.13 7.23 36.36
CA ALA A 570 -1.25 5.80 36.71
C ALA A 570 0.08 5.22 37.24
N PHE A 571 1.21 5.59 36.66
CA PHE A 571 2.53 5.11 37.05
C PHE A 571 3.04 5.70 38.37
N LEU A 572 2.67 6.94 38.70
CA LEU A 572 3.04 7.63 39.95
C LEU A 572 2.21 7.15 41.14
N ILE A 573 0.94 6.78 40.91
CA ILE A 573 0.03 6.30 41.97
C ILE A 573 0.39 4.88 42.41
N ASP A 574 0.84 4.02 41.53
CA ASP A 574 1.15 2.61 41.82
C ASP A 574 2.46 2.41 42.64
N LYS A 575 3.33 3.41 42.73
CA LYS A 575 4.58 3.32 43.51
C LYS A 575 4.95 4.68 44.14
N PRO A 576 4.49 4.94 45.35
CA PRO A 576 4.82 6.19 46.06
C PRO A 576 6.24 6.20 46.67
N ASP A 577 7.24 5.69 45.98
CA ASP A 577 8.63 5.86 46.41
C ASP A 577 9.07 7.30 46.10
N LYS A 578 9.48 8.00 47.12
CA LYS A 578 9.95 9.40 47.11
C LYS A 578 11.25 9.51 46.31
N ASP A 579 11.13 9.47 45.00
CA ASP A 579 12.26 9.61 44.10
C ASP A 579 12.38 11.08 43.68
N ASN A 580 13.17 11.83 44.45
CA ASN A 580 13.38 13.26 44.22
C ASN A 580 13.80 13.58 42.77
N ALA A 581 14.55 12.72 42.10
CA ALA A 581 14.99 12.95 40.73
C ALA A 581 13.84 12.92 39.70
N ARG A 582 12.85 12.03 39.88
CA ARG A 582 11.65 11.98 39.02
C ARG A 582 10.75 13.20 39.22
N ILE A 583 10.60 13.59 40.46
CA ILE A 583 9.77 14.77 40.82
C ILE A 583 10.39 16.02 40.20
N CYS A 584 11.70 16.22 40.33
CA CYS A 584 12.38 17.36 39.72
C CYS A 584 12.23 17.42 38.18
N GLU A 585 12.41 16.31 37.48
CA GLU A 585 12.27 16.28 36.00
C GLU A 585 10.82 16.51 35.54
N LEU A 586 9.84 16.04 36.31
CA LEU A 586 8.42 16.32 36.05
C LEU A 586 8.08 17.76 36.32
N ASP A 587 8.53 18.32 37.42
CA ASP A 587 8.34 19.74 37.77
C ASP A 587 8.92 20.62 36.66
N GLU A 588 10.13 20.33 36.15
CA GLU A 588 10.73 21.07 35.04
C GLU A 588 9.93 20.98 33.75
N ILE A 589 9.26 19.85 33.47
CA ILE A 589 8.37 19.71 32.33
C ILE A 589 7.09 20.53 32.54
N TYR A 590 6.48 20.47 33.73
CA TYR A 590 5.30 21.30 34.06
C TYR A 590 5.62 22.77 34.03
N ASP A 591 6.77 23.21 34.55
CA ASP A 591 7.25 24.59 34.45
C ASP A 591 7.38 25.02 32.97
N THR A 592 7.87 24.13 32.11
CA THR A 592 7.97 24.40 30.67
C THR A 592 6.60 24.50 30.00
N ILE A 593 5.65 23.64 30.37
CA ILE A 593 4.26 23.70 29.91
C ILE A 593 3.61 25.02 30.35
N GLU A 594 3.76 25.40 31.62
CA GLU A 594 3.25 26.68 32.15
C GLU A 594 3.87 27.87 31.43
N TRP A 595 5.19 27.83 31.19
CA TRP A 595 5.87 28.84 30.40
C TRP A 595 5.30 28.97 28.99
N MET A 596 5.06 27.83 28.28
CA MET A 596 4.46 27.83 26.94
C MET A 596 3.06 28.45 26.94
N TYR A 597 2.22 28.14 27.93
CA TYR A 597 0.90 28.79 28.07
C TYR A 597 1.03 30.29 28.36
N ARG A 598 1.98 30.70 29.18
CA ARG A 598 2.22 32.11 29.49
C ARG A 598 2.65 32.90 28.27
N GLU A 599 3.64 32.39 27.52
CA GLU A 599 4.10 33.00 26.26
C GLU A 599 2.97 33.08 25.22
N ALA A 600 2.14 32.03 25.11
CA ALA A 600 0.99 32.05 24.24
C ALA A 600 -0.02 33.14 24.61
N VAL A 601 -0.32 33.29 25.88
CA VAL A 601 -1.24 34.34 26.37
C VAL A 601 -0.66 35.75 26.13
N GLU A 602 0.66 35.93 26.31
CA GLU A 602 1.31 37.24 26.08
C GLU A 602 1.40 37.60 24.59
N ALA A 603 1.49 36.60 23.70
CA ALA A 603 1.57 36.80 22.26
C ALA A 603 0.22 37.21 21.63
N ILE A 604 -0.92 37.01 22.30
CA ILE A 604 -2.24 37.38 21.79
C ILE A 604 -2.48 38.89 21.99
N PRO A 605 -2.80 39.66 20.91
CA PRO A 605 -3.03 41.08 21.00
C PRO A 605 -4.18 41.44 21.96
N LYS A 606 -4.06 42.61 22.62
CA LYS A 606 -5.02 43.08 23.65
C LYS A 606 -6.23 43.79 23.05
N THR A 607 -6.98 43.18 22.14
CA THR A 607 -8.29 43.73 21.73
C THR A 607 -9.40 43.23 22.66
N ALA A 608 -10.52 43.94 22.75
CA ALA A 608 -11.62 43.60 23.67
C ALA A 608 -12.19 42.17 23.42
N TYR A 609 -12.18 41.70 22.19
CA TYR A 609 -12.59 40.34 21.83
C TYR A 609 -11.54 39.29 22.25
N GLU A 610 -10.27 39.62 22.16
CA GLU A 610 -9.13 38.77 22.49
C GLU A 610 -8.88 38.66 24.00
N ILE A 611 -9.34 39.63 24.79
CA ILE A 611 -9.33 39.56 26.27
C ILE A 611 -10.30 38.47 26.75
N SER A 612 -11.48 38.32 26.14
CA SER A 612 -12.41 37.25 26.51
C SER A 612 -11.87 35.84 26.17
N GLN A 613 -11.12 35.69 25.09
CA GLN A 613 -10.46 34.42 24.74
C GLN A 613 -9.23 34.12 25.60
N LYS A 614 -8.54 35.14 26.13
CA LYS A 614 -7.47 34.98 27.12
C LYS A 614 -7.96 34.47 28.47
N GLU A 615 -9.19 34.83 28.85
CA GLU A 615 -9.82 34.38 30.09
C GLU A 615 -10.35 32.93 30.01
N GLU A 616 -10.55 32.41 28.79
CA GLU A 616 -10.94 31.01 28.57
C GLU A 616 -9.74 30.04 28.42
N LEU A 617 -8.52 30.54 28.23
CA LEU A 617 -7.27 29.79 28.20
C LEU A 617 -6.63 29.75 29.59
#